data_2f4a2ebbcf3908b4271f474db10fcf59
#
_entry.id   2f4a2ebbcf3908b4271f474db10fcf59
#
_cell.length_a   1.000
_cell.length_b   1.000
_cell.length_c   1.000
_cell.angle_alpha   90.00
_cell.angle_beta   90.00
_cell.angle_gamma   90.00
#
_symmetry.space_group_name_H-M   'P 1'
#
loop_
_entity.id
_entity.type
_entity.pdbx_description
1 polymer ?
#
loop_
_entity_poly.entity_id
_entity_poly.type
_entity_poly.pdbx_seq_one_letter_code
_entity_poly.pdbx_strand_id
1 'polypeptide(L)'
;TFIVTNMDMEPYQIIQFYCGRGKMENFIKESKSGFDFAAVSSHSKVVNANRMRLHMLAYNLFNWFRRLVLPANMRKQQVGTIRLKLIKIAARAVRSARYITFKLCSSCPYKKEFYRTLENIQQLTVQLE
;
A
#
# COMPACT_ATOMS: atom_id res chain seq x y z
N THR A 1 -22.33 5.89 23.12
CA THR A 1 -22.87 5.63 21.77
C THR A 1 -23.89 4.52 21.90
N PHE A 2 -25.10 4.73 21.41
CA PHE A 2 -26.15 3.71 21.33
C PHE A 2 -26.12 3.09 19.94
N ILE A 3 -26.25 1.77 19.85
CA ILE A 3 -26.34 1.04 18.59
C ILE A 3 -27.71 0.40 18.53
N VAL A 4 -28.48 0.74 17.50
CA VAL A 4 -29.79 0.12 17.20
C VAL A 4 -29.63 -0.75 15.97
N THR A 5 -30.06 -2.00 16.08
CA THR A 5 -29.89 -2.98 14.99
C THR A 5 -31.08 -3.95 14.99
N ASN A 6 -31.35 -4.52 13.82
CA ASN A 6 -32.28 -5.64 13.64
C ASN A 6 -31.54 -6.98 13.47
N MET A 7 -30.22 -7.02 13.74
CA MET A 7 -29.43 -8.24 13.69
C MET A 7 -29.71 -9.09 14.92
N ASP A 8 -29.94 -10.38 14.71
CA ASP A 8 -30.07 -11.37 15.77
C ASP A 8 -28.69 -11.92 16.12
N MET A 9 -27.95 -11.09 16.89
CA MET A 9 -26.57 -11.37 17.31
C MET A 9 -26.38 -10.97 18.77
N GLU A 10 -25.46 -11.65 19.45
CA GLU A 10 -25.07 -11.25 20.81
C GLU A 10 -24.52 -9.81 20.85
N PRO A 11 -24.80 -9.02 21.90
CA PRO A 11 -24.39 -7.62 22.03
C PRO A 11 -22.90 -7.39 21.75
N TYR A 12 -22.03 -8.30 22.19
CA TYR A 12 -20.59 -8.22 21.97
C TYR A 12 -20.22 -8.36 20.47
N GLN A 13 -20.89 -9.24 19.75
CA GLN A 13 -20.69 -9.44 18.31
C GLN A 13 -21.13 -8.23 17.50
N ILE A 14 -22.25 -7.59 17.91
CA ILE A 14 -22.75 -6.34 17.30
C ILE A 14 -21.71 -5.23 17.46
N ILE A 15 -21.13 -5.08 18.66
CA ILE A 15 -20.07 -4.09 18.92
C ILE A 15 -18.84 -4.37 18.05
N GLN A 16 -18.39 -5.61 17.95
CA GLN A 16 -17.26 -5.99 17.10
C GLN A 16 -17.54 -5.69 15.61
N PHE A 17 -18.73 -6.02 15.14
CA PHE A 17 -19.17 -5.73 13.78
C PHE A 17 -19.16 -4.23 13.50
N TYR A 18 -19.75 -3.44 14.39
CA TYR A 18 -19.78 -1.98 14.29
C TYR A 18 -18.37 -1.36 14.31
N CYS A 19 -17.46 -1.86 15.15
CA CYS A 19 -16.06 -1.42 15.17
C CYS A 19 -15.32 -1.74 13.88
N GLY A 20 -15.79 -2.71 13.10
CA GLY A 20 -15.28 -3.00 11.76
C GLY A 20 -15.41 -1.85 10.76
N ARG A 21 -16.39 -0.95 10.97
CA ARG A 21 -16.57 0.29 10.18
C ARG A 21 -15.32 1.17 10.18
N GLY A 22 -14.66 1.32 11.33
CA GLY A 22 -13.45 2.12 11.45
C GLY A 22 -12.29 1.60 10.57
N LYS A 23 -12.24 0.29 10.32
CA LYS A 23 -11.25 -0.31 9.38
C LYS A 23 -11.51 0.14 7.93
N MET A 24 -12.77 0.16 7.51
CA MET A 24 -13.16 0.61 6.17
C MET A 24 -12.85 2.09 5.97
N GLU A 25 -13.16 2.93 6.97
CA GLU A 25 -12.85 4.36 6.94
C GLU A 25 -11.33 4.60 6.82
N ASN A 26 -10.51 3.82 7.51
CA ASN A 26 -9.06 3.89 7.42
C ASN A 26 -8.55 3.50 6.02
N PHE A 27 -9.13 2.47 5.37
CA PHE A 27 -8.76 2.10 4.00
C PHE A 27 -9.14 3.20 2.99
N ILE A 28 -10.31 3.81 3.14
CA ILE A 28 -10.74 4.94 2.29
C ILE A 28 -9.81 6.14 2.50
N LYS A 29 -9.45 6.44 3.74
CA LYS A 29 -8.52 7.52 4.07
C LYS A 29 -7.14 7.27 3.49
N GLU A 30 -6.62 6.05 3.60
CA GLU A 30 -5.32 5.68 3.02
C GLU A 30 -5.33 5.75 1.49
N SER A 31 -6.40 5.31 0.81
CA SER A 31 -6.52 5.42 -0.64
C SER A 31 -6.61 6.87 -1.11
N LYS A 32 -7.28 7.74 -0.38
CA LYS A 32 -7.32 9.18 -0.67
C LYS A 32 -5.96 9.85 -0.53
N SER A 33 -5.24 9.57 0.57
CA SER A 33 -3.96 10.23 0.87
C SER A 33 -2.76 9.63 0.12
N GLY A 34 -2.79 8.32 -0.13
CA GLY A 34 -1.67 7.58 -0.73
C GLY A 34 -1.75 7.41 -2.25
N PHE A 35 -2.96 7.41 -2.82
CA PHE A 35 -3.22 7.12 -4.23
C PHE A 35 -4.08 8.16 -4.95
N ASP A 36 -4.31 9.32 -4.33
CA ASP A 36 -5.05 10.42 -4.96
C ASP A 36 -6.47 10.02 -5.46
N PHE A 37 -7.10 9.08 -4.75
CA PHE A 37 -8.34 8.43 -5.14
C PHE A 37 -9.51 9.41 -5.35
N ALA A 38 -9.49 10.56 -4.66
CA ALA A 38 -10.51 11.59 -4.75
C ALA A 38 -10.20 12.69 -5.77
N ALA A 39 -9.02 12.65 -6.43
CA ALA A 39 -8.63 13.70 -7.37
C ALA A 39 -9.43 13.59 -8.67
N VAL A 40 -10.09 14.68 -9.03
CA VAL A 40 -10.83 14.86 -10.28
C VAL A 40 -9.93 15.61 -11.26
N SER A 41 -9.65 15.04 -12.44
CA SER A 41 -8.74 15.62 -13.44
C SER A 41 -9.43 16.02 -14.73
N SER A 42 -10.72 15.71 -14.89
CA SER A 42 -11.47 15.97 -16.12
C SER A 42 -12.91 16.37 -15.82
N HIS A 43 -13.53 17.10 -16.72
CA HIS A 43 -14.96 17.36 -16.68
C HIS A 43 -15.80 16.14 -17.14
N SER A 44 -15.17 15.13 -17.74
CA SER A 44 -15.85 13.91 -18.18
C SER A 44 -16.00 12.91 -17.04
N LYS A 45 -17.25 12.52 -16.75
CA LYS A 45 -17.56 11.48 -15.75
C LYS A 45 -16.89 10.14 -16.06
N VAL A 46 -16.85 9.75 -17.34
CA VAL A 46 -16.26 8.47 -17.77
C VAL A 46 -14.76 8.45 -17.53
N VAL A 47 -14.05 9.54 -17.84
CA VAL A 47 -12.60 9.66 -17.60
C VAL A 47 -12.30 9.56 -16.11
N ASN A 48 -13.04 10.27 -15.28
CA ASN A 48 -12.84 10.23 -13.82
C ASN A 48 -13.16 8.84 -13.24
N ALA A 49 -14.20 8.16 -13.73
CA ALA A 49 -14.53 6.80 -13.31
C ALA A 49 -13.42 5.79 -13.67
N ASN A 50 -12.83 5.89 -14.86
CA ASN A 50 -11.72 5.03 -15.28
C ASN A 50 -10.46 5.32 -14.46
N ARG A 51 -10.15 6.59 -14.21
CA ARG A 51 -9.05 6.97 -13.33
C ARG A 51 -9.24 6.37 -11.92
N MET A 52 -10.42 6.49 -11.34
CA MET A 52 -10.73 5.90 -10.03
C MET A 52 -10.50 4.38 -10.01
N ARG A 53 -10.90 3.66 -11.07
CA ARG A 53 -10.64 2.20 -11.19
C ARG A 53 -9.15 1.88 -11.22
N LEU A 54 -8.33 2.67 -11.95
CA LEU A 54 -6.88 2.50 -11.98
C LEU A 54 -6.24 2.74 -10.60
N HIS A 55 -6.69 3.76 -9.87
CA HIS A 55 -6.21 4.01 -8.51
C HIS A 55 -6.60 2.87 -7.55
N MET A 56 -7.80 2.29 -7.71
CA MET A 56 -8.25 1.14 -6.93
C MET A 56 -7.37 -0.10 -7.22
N LEU A 57 -7.06 -0.34 -8.50
CA LEU A 57 -6.14 -1.41 -8.89
C LEU A 57 -4.75 -1.20 -8.27
N ALA A 58 -4.19 0.01 -8.37
CA ALA A 58 -2.90 0.36 -7.78
C ALA A 58 -2.90 0.14 -6.25
N TYR A 59 -3.98 0.52 -5.57
CA TYR A 59 -4.15 0.28 -4.13
C TYR A 59 -4.16 -1.21 -3.79
N ASN A 60 -4.87 -2.03 -4.57
CA ASN A 60 -4.91 -3.47 -4.36
C ASN A 60 -3.55 -4.13 -4.62
N LEU A 61 -2.84 -3.74 -5.68
CA LEU A 61 -1.47 -4.19 -5.95
C LEU A 61 -0.52 -3.83 -4.81
N PHE A 62 -0.66 -2.62 -4.26
CA PHE A 62 0.14 -2.21 -3.11
C PHE A 62 -0.19 -3.02 -1.85
N ASN A 63 -1.46 -3.40 -1.63
CA ASN A 63 -1.83 -4.28 -0.53
C ASN A 63 -1.27 -5.69 -0.68
N TRP A 64 -1.19 -6.24 -1.90
CA TRP A 64 -0.50 -7.50 -2.17
C TRP A 64 1.00 -7.36 -1.91
N PHE A 65 1.65 -6.32 -2.41
CA PHE A 65 3.04 -6.02 -2.10
C PHE A 65 3.28 -5.97 -0.59
N ARG A 66 2.42 -5.28 0.15
CA ARG A 66 2.48 -5.18 1.61
C ARG A 66 2.42 -6.55 2.30
N ARG A 67 1.54 -7.43 1.83
CA ARG A 67 1.31 -8.76 2.44
C ARG A 67 2.39 -9.77 2.06
N LEU A 68 2.78 -9.80 0.81
CA LEU A 68 3.62 -10.86 0.25
C LEU A 68 5.11 -10.54 0.37
N VAL A 69 5.48 -9.27 0.24
CA VAL A 69 6.86 -8.85 0.06
C VAL A 69 7.44 -8.17 1.30
N LEU A 70 6.68 -7.28 1.94
CA LEU A 70 7.22 -6.48 3.03
C LEU A 70 7.52 -7.31 4.28
N PRO A 71 8.64 -6.98 4.98
CA PRO A 71 8.94 -7.52 6.31
C PRO A 71 7.80 -7.25 7.31
N ALA A 72 7.63 -8.11 8.29
CA ALA A 72 6.51 -8.07 9.24
C ALA A 72 6.38 -6.71 9.96
N ASN A 73 7.51 -6.07 10.31
CA ASN A 73 7.55 -4.76 10.97
C ASN A 73 7.06 -3.60 10.08
N MET A 74 6.96 -3.80 8.76
CA MET A 74 6.52 -2.79 7.80
C MET A 74 5.09 -2.99 7.29
N ARG A 75 4.53 -4.18 7.41
CA ARG A 75 3.21 -4.54 6.85
C ARG A 75 2.07 -3.66 7.34
N LYS A 76 2.15 -3.15 8.58
CA LYS A 76 1.11 -2.31 9.20
C LYS A 76 1.33 -0.82 8.98
N GLN A 77 2.42 -0.42 8.30
CA GLN A 77 2.72 0.99 8.07
C GLN A 77 1.88 1.55 6.92
N GLN A 78 1.62 2.85 6.96
CA GLN A 78 0.90 3.55 5.91
C GLN A 78 1.73 3.62 4.61
N VAL A 79 1.05 3.73 3.47
CA VAL A 79 1.66 3.84 2.14
C VAL A 79 2.73 4.93 2.06
N GLY A 80 2.42 6.12 2.58
CA GLY A 80 3.36 7.26 2.59
C GLY A 80 4.66 6.93 3.33
N THR A 81 4.56 6.24 4.46
CA THR A 81 5.73 5.82 5.27
C THR A 81 6.56 4.76 4.53
N ILE A 82 5.90 3.78 3.90
CA ILE A 82 6.59 2.74 3.12
C ILE A 82 7.31 3.37 1.92
N ARG A 83 6.66 4.28 1.21
CA ARG A 83 7.29 5.02 0.09
C ARG A 83 8.51 5.81 0.54
N LEU A 84 8.44 6.49 1.70
CA LEU A 84 9.56 7.23 2.25
C LEU A 84 10.74 6.31 2.59
N LYS A 85 10.47 5.16 3.20
CA LYS A 85 11.49 4.24 3.71
C LYS A 85 12.15 3.37 2.62
N LEU A 86 11.39 2.96 1.59
CA LEU A 86 11.85 2.00 0.59
C LEU A 86 12.03 2.59 -0.81
N ILE A 87 11.27 3.63 -1.18
CA ILE A 87 11.28 4.14 -2.56
C ILE A 87 12.04 5.46 -2.64
N LYS A 88 11.86 6.36 -1.68
CA LYS A 88 12.54 7.66 -1.65
C LYS A 88 13.94 7.59 -1.04
N ILE A 89 14.74 6.59 -1.45
CA ILE A 89 16.12 6.45 -1.01
C ILE A 89 17.02 7.20 -2.00
N ALA A 90 17.90 8.05 -1.48
CA ALA A 90 18.86 8.74 -2.32
C ALA A 90 19.80 7.74 -3.01
N ALA A 91 19.93 7.86 -4.32
CA ALA A 91 20.74 6.99 -5.15
C ALA A 91 21.51 7.76 -6.20
N ARG A 92 22.71 7.30 -6.54
CA ARG A 92 23.50 7.77 -7.68
C ARG A 92 23.48 6.72 -8.78
N ALA A 93 22.98 7.08 -9.96
CA ALA A 93 23.09 6.24 -11.14
C ALA A 93 24.49 6.39 -11.75
N VAL A 94 25.20 5.29 -11.91
CA VAL A 94 26.50 5.23 -12.56
C VAL A 94 26.34 4.38 -13.81
N ARG A 95 26.62 4.97 -14.98
CA ARG A 95 26.58 4.27 -16.27
C ARG A 95 27.97 3.72 -16.57
N SER A 96 28.07 2.44 -16.81
CA SER A 96 29.20 1.75 -17.44
C SER A 96 28.79 1.30 -18.84
N ALA A 97 29.72 0.87 -19.68
CA ALA A 97 29.47 0.57 -21.10
C ALA A 97 28.22 -0.28 -21.38
N ARG A 98 27.93 -1.28 -20.53
CA ARG A 98 26.82 -2.23 -20.68
C ARG A 98 25.79 -2.20 -19.54
N TYR A 99 26.07 -1.48 -18.43
CA TYR A 99 25.24 -1.57 -17.21
C TYR A 99 24.98 -0.19 -16.64
N ILE A 100 23.82 -0.06 -16.01
CA ILE A 100 23.48 1.07 -15.15
C ILE A 100 23.42 0.53 -13.71
N THR A 101 24.33 1.03 -12.86
CA THR A 101 24.41 0.63 -11.45
C THR A 101 23.84 1.76 -10.59
N PHE A 102 22.86 1.44 -9.75
CA PHE A 102 22.35 2.36 -8.74
C PHE A 102 23.10 2.16 -7.43
N LYS A 103 23.92 3.14 -7.07
CA LYS A 103 24.59 3.19 -5.77
C LYS A 103 23.69 3.89 -4.77
N LEU A 104 23.12 3.12 -3.86
CA LEU A 104 22.23 3.65 -2.81
C LEU A 104 23.04 4.30 -1.71
N CYS A 105 22.43 5.28 -1.01
CA CYS A 105 23.03 5.93 0.15
C CYS A 105 23.39 4.90 1.23
N SER A 106 24.64 4.85 1.63
CA SER A 106 25.16 3.91 2.65
C SER A 106 24.60 4.22 4.05
N SER A 107 24.28 5.48 4.32
CA SER A 107 23.72 5.96 5.60
C SER A 107 22.20 5.80 5.70
N CYS A 108 21.56 5.10 4.76
CA CYS A 108 20.12 4.87 4.82
C CYS A 108 19.75 4.01 6.04
N PRO A 109 18.93 4.52 6.99
CA PRO A 109 18.57 3.79 8.21
C PRO A 109 17.73 2.53 7.94
N TYR A 110 17.07 2.48 6.77
CA TYR A 110 16.17 1.37 6.36
C TYR A 110 16.83 0.38 5.40
N LYS A 111 18.17 0.34 5.37
CA LYS A 111 18.95 -0.53 4.48
C LYS A 111 18.58 -2.00 4.66
N LYS A 112 18.41 -2.47 5.89
CA LYS A 112 18.06 -3.87 6.20
C LYS A 112 16.70 -4.24 5.62
N GLU A 113 15.68 -3.39 5.85
CA GLU A 113 14.33 -3.59 5.35
C GLU A 113 14.30 -3.56 3.82
N PHE A 114 15.07 -2.69 3.19
CA PHE A 114 15.17 -2.60 1.74
C PHE A 114 15.72 -3.91 1.14
N TYR A 115 16.87 -4.41 1.62
CA TYR A 115 17.44 -5.65 1.10
C TYR A 115 16.55 -6.86 1.40
N ARG A 116 15.95 -6.93 2.59
CA ARG A 116 14.99 -7.98 2.91
C ARG A 116 13.78 -7.99 1.98
N THR A 117 13.31 -6.80 1.62
CA THR A 117 12.21 -6.64 0.65
C THR A 117 12.63 -7.16 -0.73
N LEU A 118 13.84 -6.84 -1.20
CA LEU A 118 14.37 -7.36 -2.47
C LEU A 118 14.51 -8.88 -2.47
N GLU A 119 15.04 -9.46 -1.41
CA GLU A 119 15.13 -10.91 -1.24
C GLU A 119 13.74 -11.57 -1.33
N ASN A 120 12.76 -11.02 -0.62
CA ASN A 120 11.38 -11.51 -0.66
C ASN A 120 10.78 -11.43 -2.07
N ILE A 121 11.07 -10.35 -2.84
CA ILE A 121 10.63 -10.24 -4.25
C ILE A 121 11.26 -11.36 -5.10
N GLN A 122 12.56 -11.62 -4.94
CA GLN A 122 13.28 -12.64 -5.71
C GLN A 122 12.76 -14.06 -5.40
N GLN A 123 12.25 -14.27 -4.18
CA GLN A 123 11.70 -15.56 -3.74
C GLN A 123 10.22 -15.76 -4.11
N LEU A 124 9.55 -14.72 -4.64
CA LEU A 124 8.17 -14.85 -5.10
C LEU A 124 8.12 -15.76 -6.33
N THR A 125 7.66 -16.99 -6.12
CA THR A 125 7.24 -17.88 -7.22
C THR A 125 5.81 -17.54 -7.59
N VAL A 126 5.63 -17.01 -8.80
CA VAL A 126 4.29 -16.81 -9.37
C VAL A 126 3.83 -18.18 -9.91
N GLN A 127 2.96 -18.86 -9.18
CA GLN A 127 2.22 -20.01 -9.74
C GLN A 127 1.06 -19.42 -10.56
N LEU A 128 1.20 -19.45 -11.87
CA LEU A 128 0.10 -19.22 -12.80
C LEU A 128 -0.60 -20.60 -12.96
N GLU A 129 -1.73 -20.77 -12.26
CA GLU A 129 -2.69 -21.82 -12.55
C GLU A 129 -3.58 -21.44 -13.73
#